data_fafe651d82f57c0bc50423d574be0b23
#
_entry.id   fafe651d82f57c0bc50423d574be0b23
#
_cell.length_a   1.000
_cell.length_b   1.000
_cell.length_c   1.000
_cell.angle_alpha   90.00
_cell.angle_beta   90.00
_cell.angle_gamma   90.00
#
_symmetry.space_group_name_H-M   'P 1'
#
loop_
_entity.id
_entity.type
_entity.pdbx_description
1 polymer ?
#
loop_
_entity_poly.entity_id
_entity_poly.type
_entity_poly.pdbx_seq_one_letter_code
_entity_poly.pdbx_strand_id
1 'polypeptide(L)'
;LGMTHSLFVVALAIAAPAFPQAAATPQEMHHLHGDPMAYIAALDDPARDAYQKPDAVLKALALRPGEVVADIGSGSGYFTLRFARAVGDTGRVYAVDVSPDMIRHLNHRLRDAGIRNVVSVLADPDDPLLPDASVDRFVIVDTWHHIEDQPKYLGLLKRMLKPGGQVVHIDFQKRELPVGPPPAMKIAREDLVKQMEGSGFALLAEHTFLPYQYFLVFTLR
;
A
#
# COMPACT_ATOMS: atom_id res chain seq x y z
N LEU A 1 18.96 -60.92 -45.89
CA LEU A 1 18.08 -59.74 -45.81
C LEU A 1 17.57 -59.64 -44.38
N GLY A 2 18.22 -58.84 -43.57
CA GLY A 2 17.79 -58.59 -42.18
C GLY A 2 17.40 -57.13 -42.05
N MET A 3 16.13 -56.89 -41.77
CA MET A 3 15.57 -55.56 -41.45
C MET A 3 15.62 -55.38 -39.93
N THR A 4 16.52 -54.46 -39.49
CA THR A 4 16.59 -54.02 -38.11
C THR A 4 15.60 -52.87 -37.91
N HIS A 5 14.55 -53.08 -37.07
CA HIS A 5 13.64 -52.05 -36.65
C HIS A 5 14.23 -51.32 -35.44
N SER A 6 14.59 -50.06 -35.63
CA SER A 6 14.94 -49.13 -34.51
C SER A 6 13.65 -48.61 -33.84
N LEU A 7 13.44 -48.97 -32.61
CA LEU A 7 12.41 -48.35 -31.77
C LEU A 7 12.91 -47.00 -31.29
N PHE A 8 12.29 -45.91 -31.69
CA PHE A 8 12.44 -44.59 -31.08
C PHE A 8 11.54 -44.51 -29.83
N VAL A 9 12.18 -44.46 -28.66
CA VAL A 9 11.47 -44.17 -27.42
C VAL A 9 11.42 -42.66 -27.27
N VAL A 10 10.22 -42.09 -27.46
CA VAL A 10 9.95 -40.67 -27.16
C VAL A 10 9.70 -40.55 -25.63
N ALA A 11 10.65 -40.02 -24.93
CA ALA A 11 10.49 -39.67 -23.50
C ALA A 11 9.62 -38.40 -23.39
N LEU A 12 8.37 -38.60 -22.95
CA LEU A 12 7.46 -37.50 -22.62
C LEU A 12 7.88 -36.91 -21.26
N ALA A 13 8.51 -35.75 -21.27
CA ALA A 13 8.83 -35.02 -20.04
C ALA A 13 7.52 -34.41 -19.48
N ILE A 14 7.00 -35.00 -18.42
CA ILE A 14 5.88 -34.45 -17.66
C ILE A 14 6.45 -33.30 -16.84
N ALA A 15 6.14 -32.06 -17.23
CA ALA A 15 6.42 -30.88 -16.41
C ALA A 15 5.60 -30.96 -15.11
N ALA A 16 6.25 -31.02 -13.98
CA ALA A 16 5.59 -30.96 -12.68
C ALA A 16 4.89 -29.59 -12.55
N PRO A 17 3.67 -29.54 -11.98
CA PRO A 17 3.00 -28.25 -11.75
C PRO A 17 3.86 -27.44 -10.78
N ALA A 18 4.21 -26.22 -11.18
CA ALA A 18 4.82 -25.24 -10.30
C ALA A 18 3.80 -24.89 -9.20
N PHE A 19 4.09 -25.28 -7.98
CA PHE A 19 3.31 -24.82 -6.82
C PHE A 19 3.48 -23.31 -6.72
N PRO A 20 2.42 -22.54 -6.45
CA PRO A 20 2.55 -21.12 -6.19
C PRO A 20 3.51 -20.93 -5.01
N GLN A 21 4.55 -20.15 -5.21
CA GLN A 21 5.52 -19.82 -4.18
C GLN A 21 4.77 -19.16 -3.03
N ALA A 22 4.89 -19.69 -1.82
CA ALA A 22 4.22 -19.12 -0.66
C ALA A 22 4.64 -17.64 -0.50
N ALA A 23 3.69 -16.77 -0.20
CA ALA A 23 3.99 -15.37 0.09
C ALA A 23 5.07 -15.28 1.18
N ALA A 24 5.98 -14.32 1.04
CA ALA A 24 7.08 -14.13 1.99
C ALA A 24 6.56 -13.99 3.43
N THR A 25 7.19 -14.68 4.36
CA THR A 25 6.84 -14.61 5.78
C THR A 25 7.08 -13.20 6.36
N PRO A 26 6.44 -12.83 7.49
CA PRO A 26 6.66 -11.54 8.13
C PRO A 26 8.13 -11.20 8.42
N GLN A 27 8.93 -12.21 8.78
CA GLN A 27 10.37 -12.05 9.03
C GLN A 27 11.15 -11.85 7.74
N GLU A 28 10.81 -12.57 6.67
CA GLU A 28 11.42 -12.39 5.34
C GLU A 28 11.11 -10.98 4.79
N MET A 29 9.89 -10.49 4.91
CA MET A 29 9.52 -9.14 4.49
C MET A 29 10.35 -8.06 5.21
N HIS A 30 10.65 -8.24 6.50
CA HIS A 30 11.45 -7.28 7.25
C HIS A 30 12.93 -7.28 6.81
N HIS A 31 13.48 -8.43 6.44
CA HIS A 31 14.83 -8.52 5.89
C HIS A 31 14.98 -7.96 4.47
N LEU A 32 13.89 -7.86 3.71
CA LEU A 32 13.90 -7.33 2.34
C LEU A 32 14.15 -5.83 2.26
N HIS A 33 14.01 -5.05 3.33
CA HIS A 33 14.36 -3.62 3.33
C HIS A 33 15.82 -3.34 2.96
N GLY A 34 16.71 -4.32 3.13
CA GLY A 34 18.11 -4.25 2.68
C GLY A 34 18.33 -4.56 1.19
N ASP A 35 17.33 -5.11 0.51
CA ASP A 35 17.31 -5.41 -0.93
C ASP A 35 16.11 -4.74 -1.60
N PRO A 36 16.27 -3.53 -2.18
CA PRO A 36 15.16 -2.79 -2.77
C PRO A 36 14.44 -3.56 -3.88
N MET A 37 15.15 -4.36 -4.68
CA MET A 37 14.53 -5.10 -5.79
C MET A 37 13.67 -6.26 -5.29
N ALA A 38 14.15 -6.99 -4.30
CA ALA A 38 13.37 -8.07 -3.67
C ALA A 38 12.15 -7.50 -2.93
N TYR A 39 12.30 -6.35 -2.27
CA TYR A 39 11.20 -5.67 -1.59
C TYR A 39 10.14 -5.18 -2.57
N ILE A 40 10.53 -4.53 -3.68
CA ILE A 40 9.64 -4.13 -4.76
C ILE A 40 8.87 -5.34 -5.31
N ALA A 41 9.55 -6.47 -5.58
CA ALA A 41 8.91 -7.67 -6.08
C ALA A 41 7.85 -8.21 -5.10
N ALA A 42 8.13 -8.18 -3.79
CA ALA A 42 7.18 -8.57 -2.76
C ALA A 42 5.98 -7.62 -2.67
N LEU A 43 6.20 -6.32 -2.87
CA LEU A 43 5.12 -5.33 -2.89
C LEU A 43 4.25 -5.43 -4.15
N ASP A 44 4.79 -5.92 -5.25
CA ASP A 44 4.06 -6.12 -6.52
C ASP A 44 3.43 -7.52 -6.64
N ASP A 45 3.64 -8.42 -5.67
CA ASP A 45 3.12 -9.77 -5.70
C ASP A 45 1.58 -9.77 -5.76
N PRO A 46 0.97 -10.36 -6.80
CA PRO A 46 -0.49 -10.49 -6.91
C PRO A 46 -1.15 -11.25 -5.75
N ALA A 47 -0.40 -12.10 -5.05
CA ALA A 47 -0.90 -12.81 -3.87
C ALA A 47 -1.38 -11.87 -2.75
N ARG A 48 -0.92 -10.61 -2.74
CA ARG A 48 -1.41 -9.57 -1.83
C ARG A 48 -2.90 -9.28 -1.98
N ASP A 49 -3.46 -9.44 -3.18
CA ASP A 49 -4.88 -9.16 -3.43
C ASP A 49 -5.79 -10.02 -2.54
N ALA A 50 -5.35 -11.21 -2.13
CA ALA A 50 -6.12 -12.10 -1.26
C ALA A 50 -6.43 -11.48 0.10
N TYR A 51 -5.51 -10.69 0.68
CA TYR A 51 -5.70 -10.07 1.99
C TYR A 51 -5.88 -8.55 1.92
N GLN A 52 -5.25 -7.86 0.96
CA GLN A 52 -5.42 -6.42 0.76
C GLN A 52 -6.79 -6.07 0.16
N LYS A 53 -7.42 -6.99 -0.58
CA LYS A 53 -8.75 -6.83 -1.22
C LYS A 53 -8.92 -5.47 -1.88
N PRO A 54 -8.05 -5.09 -2.84
CA PRO A 54 -7.96 -3.72 -3.34
C PRO A 54 -9.27 -3.18 -3.90
N ASP A 55 -10.07 -4.00 -4.58
CA ASP A 55 -11.36 -3.56 -5.12
C ASP A 55 -12.36 -3.24 -4.01
N ALA A 56 -12.36 -4.03 -2.93
CA ALA A 56 -13.22 -3.77 -1.77
C ALA A 56 -12.75 -2.52 -1.02
N VAL A 57 -11.44 -2.28 -0.92
CA VAL A 57 -10.86 -1.05 -0.36
C VAL A 57 -11.28 0.15 -1.19
N LEU A 58 -11.13 0.12 -2.53
CA LEU A 58 -11.55 1.20 -3.42
C LEU A 58 -13.05 1.51 -3.28
N LYS A 59 -13.88 0.46 -3.21
CA LYS A 59 -15.33 0.59 -3.00
C LYS A 59 -15.64 1.27 -1.65
N ALA A 60 -14.95 0.88 -0.59
CA ALA A 60 -15.15 1.45 0.75
C ALA A 60 -14.65 2.91 0.83
N LEU A 61 -13.54 3.24 0.18
CA LEU A 61 -13.04 4.60 0.06
C LEU A 61 -14.01 5.50 -0.70
N ALA A 62 -14.75 4.97 -1.68
CA ALA A 62 -15.70 5.72 -2.51
C ALA A 62 -15.09 7.04 -3.05
N LEU A 63 -13.89 6.96 -3.60
CA LEU A 63 -13.19 8.11 -4.18
C LEU A 63 -14.00 8.69 -5.33
N ARG A 64 -14.05 10.03 -5.40
CA ARG A 64 -14.81 10.74 -6.42
C ARG A 64 -13.87 11.31 -7.50
N PRO A 65 -14.33 11.39 -8.75
CA PRO A 65 -13.61 12.15 -9.77
C PRO A 65 -13.29 13.57 -9.31
N GLY A 66 -12.06 14.01 -9.52
CA GLY A 66 -11.59 15.33 -9.09
C GLY A 66 -10.99 15.40 -7.69
N GLU A 67 -11.12 14.37 -6.85
CA GLU A 67 -10.48 14.36 -5.53
C GLU A 67 -8.94 14.38 -5.63
N VAL A 68 -8.31 15.01 -4.64
CA VAL A 68 -6.87 14.96 -4.41
C VAL A 68 -6.58 13.99 -3.28
N VAL A 69 -5.94 12.88 -3.60
CA VAL A 69 -5.56 11.82 -2.66
C VAL A 69 -4.06 11.85 -2.43
N ALA A 70 -3.61 11.70 -1.20
CA ALA A 70 -2.20 11.44 -0.87
C ALA A 70 -2.05 10.00 -0.35
N ASP A 71 -1.26 9.21 -1.05
CA ASP A 71 -0.88 7.84 -0.71
C ASP A 71 0.45 7.89 0.04
N ILE A 72 0.40 7.79 1.37
CA ILE A 72 1.56 7.90 2.25
C ILE A 72 2.21 6.52 2.44
N GLY A 73 3.49 6.43 2.07
CA GLY A 73 4.20 5.16 1.95
C GLY A 73 3.72 4.40 0.71
N SER A 74 3.71 5.09 -0.43
CA SER A 74 3.15 4.56 -1.69
C SER A 74 3.84 3.29 -2.19
N GLY A 75 5.08 3.04 -1.77
CA GLY A 75 5.87 1.88 -2.13
C GLY A 75 5.97 1.72 -3.64
N SER A 76 5.72 0.51 -4.12
CA SER A 76 5.70 0.18 -5.55
C SER A 76 4.54 0.81 -6.33
N GLY A 77 3.60 1.50 -5.66
CA GLY A 77 2.40 2.09 -6.27
C GLY A 77 1.21 1.11 -6.35
N TYR A 78 1.19 0.10 -5.51
CA TYR A 78 0.13 -0.91 -5.50
C TYR A 78 -1.27 -0.29 -5.39
N PHE A 79 -1.49 0.66 -4.46
CA PHE A 79 -2.72 1.42 -4.36
C PHE A 79 -2.72 2.69 -5.22
N THR A 80 -1.60 3.37 -5.36
CA THR A 80 -1.46 4.62 -6.13
C THR A 80 -2.10 4.55 -7.52
N LEU A 81 -1.78 3.49 -8.30
CA LEU A 81 -2.32 3.33 -9.64
C LEU A 81 -3.85 3.16 -9.65
N ARG A 82 -4.37 2.52 -8.64
CA ARG A 82 -5.81 2.32 -8.44
C ARG A 82 -6.50 3.62 -8.05
N PHE A 83 -5.91 4.38 -7.12
CA PHE A 83 -6.42 5.70 -6.72
C PHE A 83 -6.45 6.66 -7.91
N ALA A 84 -5.36 6.68 -8.70
CA ALA A 84 -5.26 7.54 -9.88
C ALA A 84 -6.39 7.30 -10.89
N ARG A 85 -6.75 6.04 -11.13
CA ARG A 85 -7.89 5.68 -11.99
C ARG A 85 -9.22 6.09 -11.36
N ALA A 86 -9.36 5.92 -10.05
CA ALA A 86 -10.62 6.23 -9.35
C ALA A 86 -10.93 7.74 -9.33
N VAL A 87 -9.90 8.59 -9.11
CA VAL A 87 -10.09 10.06 -9.11
C VAL A 87 -10.14 10.66 -10.51
N GLY A 88 -9.75 9.90 -11.55
CA GLY A 88 -9.81 10.31 -12.95
C GLY A 88 -8.91 11.50 -13.30
N ASP A 89 -8.96 11.94 -14.55
CA ASP A 89 -8.04 12.94 -15.13
C ASP A 89 -8.15 14.32 -14.46
N THR A 90 -9.28 14.63 -13.84
CA THR A 90 -9.50 15.89 -13.11
C THR A 90 -9.04 15.84 -11.65
N GLY A 91 -8.81 14.65 -11.13
CA GLY A 91 -8.24 14.41 -9.81
C GLY A 91 -6.72 14.32 -9.81
N ARG A 92 -6.13 14.16 -8.65
CA ARG A 92 -4.68 14.01 -8.47
C ARG A 92 -4.36 13.03 -7.37
N VAL A 93 -3.28 12.28 -7.54
CA VAL A 93 -2.69 11.49 -6.47
C VAL A 93 -1.27 11.99 -6.20
N TYR A 94 -0.98 12.33 -4.95
CA TYR A 94 0.36 12.46 -4.44
C TYR A 94 0.82 11.10 -3.94
N ALA A 95 1.81 10.51 -4.59
CA ALA A 95 2.42 9.26 -4.18
C ALA A 95 3.69 9.57 -3.39
N VAL A 96 3.61 9.46 -2.09
CA VAL A 96 4.64 9.91 -1.15
C VAL A 96 5.42 8.72 -0.62
N ASP A 97 6.72 8.70 -0.80
CA ASP A 97 7.60 7.67 -0.26
C ASP A 97 8.98 8.23 0.06
N VAL A 98 9.66 7.63 1.03
CA VAL A 98 11.02 8.01 1.46
C VAL A 98 12.11 7.32 0.65
N SER A 99 11.78 6.28 -0.10
CA SER A 99 12.70 5.47 -0.87
C SER A 99 12.85 5.97 -2.31
N PRO A 100 14.06 6.40 -2.74
CA PRO A 100 14.31 6.77 -4.13
C PRO A 100 14.07 5.60 -5.11
N ASP A 101 14.30 4.36 -4.67
CA ASP A 101 14.09 3.18 -5.51
C ASP A 101 12.60 2.91 -5.75
N MET A 102 11.76 3.07 -4.70
CA MET A 102 10.30 2.98 -4.83
C MET A 102 9.78 4.07 -5.77
N ILE A 103 10.19 5.32 -5.59
CA ILE A 103 9.79 6.43 -6.45
C ILE A 103 10.20 6.19 -7.91
N ARG A 104 11.41 5.67 -8.14
CA ARG A 104 11.88 5.35 -9.49
C ARG A 104 11.03 4.24 -10.12
N HIS A 105 10.78 3.17 -9.38
CA HIS A 105 9.95 2.04 -9.81
C HIS A 105 8.52 2.49 -10.11
N LEU A 106 7.89 3.22 -9.20
CA LEU A 106 6.56 3.80 -9.38
C LEU A 106 6.48 4.64 -10.67
N ASN A 107 7.47 5.50 -10.92
CA ASN A 107 7.50 6.34 -12.13
C ASN A 107 7.59 5.52 -13.43
N HIS A 108 8.27 4.36 -13.41
CA HIS A 108 8.24 3.43 -14.55
C HIS A 108 6.84 2.86 -14.73
N ARG A 109 6.22 2.36 -13.68
CA ARG A 109 4.86 1.80 -13.73
C ARG A 109 3.80 2.81 -14.21
N LEU A 110 3.91 4.07 -13.78
CA LEU A 110 3.00 5.13 -14.21
C LEU A 110 3.11 5.41 -15.71
N ARG A 111 4.34 5.46 -16.25
CA ARG A 111 4.57 5.63 -17.69
C ARG A 111 4.02 4.45 -18.49
N ASP A 112 4.32 3.23 -18.06
CA ASP A 112 3.88 2.00 -18.75
C ASP A 112 2.34 1.88 -18.74
N ALA A 113 1.69 2.33 -17.65
CA ALA A 113 0.24 2.36 -17.52
C ALA A 113 -0.44 3.59 -18.17
N GLY A 114 0.33 4.56 -18.70
CA GLY A 114 -0.19 5.80 -19.28
C GLY A 114 -0.88 6.73 -18.28
N ILE A 115 -0.60 6.59 -16.97
CA ILE A 115 -1.19 7.39 -15.89
C ILE A 115 -0.43 8.73 -15.78
N ARG A 116 -1.16 9.85 -15.80
CA ARG A 116 -0.59 11.21 -15.83
C ARG A 116 -1.01 12.10 -14.66
N ASN A 117 -1.98 11.66 -13.86
CA ASN A 117 -2.55 12.42 -12.73
C ASN A 117 -1.91 12.06 -11.37
N VAL A 118 -0.70 11.49 -11.39
CA VAL A 118 0.09 11.17 -10.19
C VAL A 118 1.33 12.06 -10.13
N VAL A 119 1.59 12.61 -8.95
CA VAL A 119 2.82 13.32 -8.60
C VAL A 119 3.57 12.46 -7.60
N SER A 120 4.71 11.93 -8.00
CA SER A 120 5.60 11.17 -7.10
C SER A 120 6.42 12.15 -6.26
N VAL A 121 6.39 11.98 -4.95
CA VAL A 121 7.08 12.82 -3.96
C VAL A 121 8.09 11.98 -3.20
N LEU A 122 9.38 12.27 -3.38
CA LEU A 122 10.42 11.76 -2.50
C LEU A 122 10.41 12.63 -1.24
N ALA A 123 9.91 12.08 -0.16
CA ALA A 123 9.64 12.79 1.09
C ALA A 123 10.72 12.53 2.14
N ASP A 124 10.73 13.36 3.18
CA ASP A 124 11.49 13.09 4.39
C ASP A 124 10.72 12.11 5.30
N PRO A 125 11.42 11.34 6.15
CA PRO A 125 10.76 10.38 7.04
C PRO A 125 9.73 10.99 8.00
N ASP A 126 9.87 12.28 8.29
CA ASP A 126 9.05 13.02 9.24
C ASP A 126 8.23 14.17 8.62
N ASP A 127 8.26 14.31 7.27
CA ASP A 127 7.48 15.33 6.54
C ASP A 127 7.09 14.81 5.15
N PRO A 128 5.78 14.73 4.81
CA PRO A 128 5.33 14.32 3.49
C PRO A 128 5.59 15.35 2.37
N LEU A 129 6.07 16.54 2.70
CA LEU A 129 6.43 17.65 1.78
C LEU A 129 5.28 18.05 0.83
N LEU A 130 4.04 18.06 1.32
CA LEU A 130 2.88 18.47 0.53
C LEU A 130 2.43 19.88 0.89
N PRO A 131 1.78 20.61 -0.05
CA PRO A 131 1.25 21.93 0.22
C PRO A 131 0.13 21.94 1.27
N ASP A 132 0.01 23.04 2.00
CA ASP A 132 -1.07 23.26 2.94
C ASP A 132 -2.43 23.27 2.24
N ALA A 133 -3.48 22.76 2.90
CA ALA A 133 -4.88 22.72 2.43
C ALA A 133 -5.02 22.20 0.98
N SER A 134 -4.24 21.19 0.60
CA SER A 134 -4.17 20.67 -0.77
C SER A 134 -4.78 19.28 -0.94
N VAL A 135 -4.97 18.52 0.15
CA VAL A 135 -5.34 17.10 0.12
C VAL A 135 -6.77 16.92 0.62
N ASP A 136 -7.61 16.22 -0.17
CA ASP A 136 -8.96 15.82 0.25
C ASP A 136 -8.91 14.56 1.12
N ARG A 137 -7.97 13.65 0.83
CA ARG A 137 -7.86 12.38 1.54
C ARG A 137 -6.44 11.89 1.63
N PHE A 138 -5.95 11.69 2.85
CA PHE A 138 -4.77 10.88 3.11
C PHE A 138 -5.16 9.42 3.22
N VAL A 139 -4.44 8.53 2.55
CA VAL A 139 -4.57 7.08 2.67
C VAL A 139 -3.21 6.53 3.06
N ILE A 140 -3.15 5.82 4.17
CA ILE A 140 -1.95 5.28 4.79
C ILE A 140 -2.16 3.78 4.95
N VAL A 141 -1.46 2.98 4.13
CA VAL A 141 -1.63 1.52 4.10
C VAL A 141 -0.35 0.85 4.53
N ASP A 142 -0.39 0.10 5.63
CA ASP A 142 0.74 -0.67 6.15
C ASP A 142 2.04 0.15 6.32
N THR A 143 1.89 1.43 6.68
CA THR A 143 3.00 2.41 6.73
C THR A 143 3.11 3.12 8.07
N TRP A 144 1.99 3.35 8.77
CA TRP A 144 1.96 4.21 9.95
C TRP A 144 2.93 3.78 11.05
N HIS A 145 3.13 2.49 11.21
CA HIS A 145 4.07 1.92 12.18
C HIS A 145 5.56 2.19 11.87
N HIS A 146 5.89 2.72 10.69
CA HIS A 146 7.25 3.14 10.34
C HIS A 146 7.54 4.60 10.66
N ILE A 147 6.52 5.42 10.96
CA ILE A 147 6.69 6.84 11.26
C ILE A 147 7.07 6.99 12.75
N GLU A 148 8.25 7.55 13.00
CA GLU A 148 8.80 7.66 14.35
C GLU A 148 8.08 8.74 15.19
N ASP A 149 7.93 9.96 14.68
CA ASP A 149 7.24 11.07 15.37
C ASP A 149 5.81 11.24 14.82
N GLN A 150 4.95 10.27 15.17
CA GLN A 150 3.56 10.27 14.73
C GLN A 150 2.76 11.52 15.16
N PRO A 151 2.91 12.06 16.38
CA PRO A 151 2.23 13.30 16.77
C PRO A 151 2.62 14.51 15.89
N LYS A 152 3.90 14.69 15.59
CA LYS A 152 4.38 15.73 14.65
C LYS A 152 3.79 15.52 13.27
N TYR A 153 3.85 14.29 12.76
CA TYR A 153 3.34 13.94 11.44
C TYR A 153 1.83 14.21 11.32
N LEU A 154 1.04 13.88 12.35
CA LEU A 154 -0.40 14.22 12.39
C LEU A 154 -0.65 15.72 12.34
N GLY A 155 0.19 16.52 12.98
CA GLY A 155 0.15 17.98 12.88
C GLY A 155 0.35 18.47 11.44
N LEU A 156 1.26 17.84 10.69
CA LEU A 156 1.49 18.14 9.27
C LEU A 156 0.29 17.71 8.41
N LEU A 157 -0.20 16.47 8.58
CA LEU A 157 -1.38 16.01 7.85
C LEU A 157 -2.57 16.94 8.06
N LYS A 158 -2.79 17.39 9.31
CA LYS A 158 -3.87 18.32 9.66
C LYS A 158 -3.76 19.64 8.90
N ARG A 159 -2.55 20.19 8.75
CA ARG A 159 -2.29 21.42 8.00
C ARG A 159 -2.52 21.25 6.49
N MET A 160 -2.15 20.09 5.96
CA MET A 160 -2.24 19.77 4.53
C MET A 160 -3.64 19.35 4.09
N LEU A 161 -4.51 18.92 5.02
CA LEU A 161 -5.90 18.59 4.73
C LEU A 161 -6.71 19.83 4.32
N LYS A 162 -7.53 19.67 3.30
CA LYS A 162 -8.60 20.62 3.01
C LYS A 162 -9.71 20.56 4.07
N PRO A 163 -10.50 21.61 4.23
CA PRO A 163 -11.70 21.55 5.07
C PRO A 163 -12.59 20.36 4.69
N GLY A 164 -12.98 19.56 5.67
CA GLY A 164 -13.76 18.33 5.46
C GLY A 164 -12.97 17.14 4.93
N GLY A 165 -11.65 17.28 4.79
CA GLY A 165 -10.78 16.17 4.39
C GLY A 165 -10.71 15.05 5.41
N GLN A 166 -10.22 13.90 4.97
CA GLN A 166 -10.18 12.67 5.75
C GLN A 166 -8.77 12.06 5.80
N VAL A 167 -8.49 11.37 6.90
CA VAL A 167 -7.30 10.49 7.04
C VAL A 167 -7.79 9.06 7.18
N VAL A 168 -7.28 8.19 6.31
CA VAL A 168 -7.60 6.77 6.30
C VAL A 168 -6.37 5.98 6.71
N HIS A 169 -6.53 5.12 7.70
CA HIS A 169 -5.53 4.15 8.11
C HIS A 169 -6.00 2.74 7.82
N ILE A 170 -5.17 1.99 7.09
CA ILE A 170 -5.31 0.55 6.89
C ILE A 170 -3.99 -0.05 7.36
N ASP A 171 -3.98 -0.78 8.49
CA ASP A 171 -2.76 -1.35 9.02
C ASP A 171 -3.04 -2.68 9.74
N PHE A 172 -2.00 -3.49 9.88
CA PHE A 172 -2.11 -4.84 10.43
C PHE A 172 -2.56 -4.84 11.88
N GLN A 173 -3.53 -5.71 12.18
CA GLN A 173 -3.99 -5.96 13.55
C GLN A 173 -2.82 -6.44 14.43
N LYS A 174 -2.71 -5.92 15.65
CA LYS A 174 -1.62 -6.26 16.60
C LYS A 174 -1.78 -7.66 17.18
N ARG A 175 -1.56 -8.66 16.36
CA ARG A 175 -1.54 -10.09 16.69
C ARG A 175 -0.62 -10.84 15.72
N GLU A 176 -0.34 -12.11 16.00
CA GLU A 176 0.32 -12.98 15.04
C GLU A 176 -0.55 -13.15 13.79
N LEU A 177 0.04 -12.95 12.63
CA LEU A 177 -0.59 -13.01 11.33
C LEU A 177 0.31 -13.74 10.34
N PRO A 178 -0.23 -14.39 9.30
CA PRO A 178 0.57 -15.07 8.28
C PRO A 178 1.34 -14.09 7.37
N VAL A 179 1.02 -12.80 7.43
CA VAL A 179 1.64 -11.73 6.63
C VAL A 179 1.85 -10.48 7.49
N GLY A 180 2.67 -9.56 7.00
CA GLY A 180 2.94 -8.28 7.67
C GLY A 180 4.05 -8.38 8.74
N PRO A 181 4.34 -7.28 9.47
CA PRO A 181 5.41 -7.24 10.46
C PRO A 181 5.07 -8.06 11.72
N PRO A 182 6.05 -8.37 12.58
CA PRO A 182 5.80 -9.03 13.86
C PRO A 182 4.94 -8.14 14.79
N PRO A 183 4.21 -8.70 15.76
CA PRO A 183 3.29 -7.95 16.65
C PRO A 183 3.94 -6.77 17.37
N ALA A 184 5.22 -6.86 17.70
CA ALA A 184 5.95 -5.79 18.39
C ALA A 184 6.06 -4.49 17.57
N MET A 185 6.02 -4.57 16.25
CA MET A 185 6.07 -3.42 15.33
C MET A 185 4.69 -2.89 14.96
N LYS A 186 3.63 -3.61 15.30
CA LYS A 186 2.25 -3.23 14.97
C LYS A 186 1.68 -2.29 16.02
N ILE A 187 0.80 -1.39 15.60
CA ILE A 187 0.05 -0.48 16.46
C ILE A 187 -1.33 -1.09 16.70
N ALA A 188 -1.76 -1.16 17.95
CA ALA A 188 -3.12 -1.62 18.26
C ALA A 188 -4.15 -0.59 17.74
N ARG A 189 -5.29 -1.11 17.28
CA ARG A 189 -6.39 -0.27 16.79
C ARG A 189 -6.79 0.82 17.81
N GLU A 190 -6.90 0.43 19.08
CA GLU A 190 -7.31 1.31 20.17
C GLU A 190 -6.26 2.40 20.43
N ASP A 191 -4.98 2.06 20.32
CA ASP A 191 -3.88 3.02 20.48
C ASP A 191 -3.89 4.04 19.34
N LEU A 192 -4.13 3.61 18.09
CA LEU A 192 -4.26 4.50 16.95
C LEU A 192 -5.47 5.43 17.11
N VAL A 193 -6.65 4.90 17.48
CA VAL A 193 -7.85 5.72 17.69
C VAL A 193 -7.58 6.78 18.76
N LYS A 194 -7.00 6.41 19.89
CA LYS A 194 -6.64 7.34 20.96
C LYS A 194 -5.66 8.42 20.49
N GLN A 195 -4.66 8.05 19.70
CA GLN A 195 -3.67 8.97 19.14
C GLN A 195 -4.33 9.98 18.19
N MET A 196 -5.18 9.50 17.28
CA MET A 196 -5.90 10.34 16.33
C MET A 196 -6.84 11.32 17.06
N GLU A 197 -7.60 10.84 18.06
CA GLU A 197 -8.48 11.67 18.86
C GLU A 197 -7.72 12.71 19.67
N GLY A 198 -6.59 12.35 20.26
CA GLY A 198 -5.69 13.26 20.97
C GLY A 198 -5.08 14.34 20.06
N SER A 199 -5.00 14.09 18.75
CA SER A 199 -4.53 15.02 17.74
C SER A 199 -5.64 15.86 17.08
N GLY A 200 -6.89 15.74 17.56
CA GLY A 200 -8.02 16.54 17.09
C GLY A 200 -8.79 15.94 15.92
N PHE A 201 -8.62 14.67 15.65
CA PHE A 201 -9.45 13.91 14.70
C PHE A 201 -10.59 13.19 15.44
N ALA A 202 -11.60 12.76 14.69
CA ALA A 202 -12.67 11.90 15.17
C ALA A 202 -12.80 10.69 14.25
N LEU A 203 -13.02 9.50 14.82
CA LEU A 203 -13.34 8.31 14.04
C LEU A 203 -14.70 8.52 13.34
N LEU A 204 -14.69 8.50 12.03
CA LEU A 204 -15.88 8.66 11.19
C LEU A 204 -16.50 7.32 10.80
N ALA A 205 -15.65 6.37 10.41
CA ALA A 205 -16.09 5.04 9.98
C ALA A 205 -15.02 3.99 10.24
N GLU A 206 -15.46 2.74 10.37
CA GLU A 206 -14.63 1.56 10.44
C GLU A 206 -15.17 0.49 9.52
N HIS A 207 -14.29 -0.16 8.76
CA HIS A 207 -14.61 -1.28 7.89
C HIS A 207 -13.89 -2.54 8.36
N THR A 208 -14.61 -3.67 8.39
CA THR A 208 -14.14 -4.93 9.01
C THR A 208 -13.97 -6.09 8.03
N PHE A 209 -13.98 -5.81 6.73
CA PHE A 209 -13.92 -6.85 5.69
C PHE A 209 -12.51 -7.37 5.40
N LEU A 210 -11.45 -6.67 5.86
CA LEU A 210 -10.07 -7.10 5.70
C LEU A 210 -9.72 -8.19 6.72
N PRO A 211 -9.07 -9.30 6.31
CA PRO A 211 -8.84 -10.43 7.20
C PRO A 211 -7.76 -10.17 8.26
N TYR A 212 -6.81 -9.27 7.96
CA TYR A 212 -5.61 -9.07 8.78
C TYR A 212 -5.38 -7.63 9.22
N GLN A 213 -6.12 -6.67 8.66
CA GLN A 213 -5.95 -5.25 8.90
C GLN A 213 -7.22 -4.64 9.52
N TYR A 214 -7.06 -3.59 10.30
CA TYR A 214 -8.13 -2.65 10.55
C TYR A 214 -8.19 -1.62 9.43
N PHE A 215 -9.36 -1.05 9.19
CA PHE A 215 -9.58 0.01 8.22
C PHE A 215 -10.40 1.11 8.88
N LEU A 216 -9.75 2.21 9.24
CA LEU A 216 -10.31 3.30 10.00
C LEU A 216 -10.30 4.59 9.18
N VAL A 217 -11.39 5.32 9.20
CA VAL A 217 -11.55 6.62 8.53
C VAL A 217 -11.75 7.69 9.58
N PHE A 218 -10.93 8.73 9.54
CA PHE A 218 -10.97 9.85 10.47
C PHE A 218 -11.26 11.15 9.73
N THR A 219 -11.89 12.11 10.42
CA THR A 219 -12.08 13.49 9.97
C THR A 219 -11.63 14.45 11.07
N LEU A 220 -11.33 15.70 10.72
CA LEU A 220 -11.07 16.74 11.72
C LEU A 220 -12.33 17.03 12.54
N ARG A 221 -12.14 17.27 13.84
CA ARG A 221 -13.20 17.76 14.73
C ARG A 221 -13.54 19.21 14.48
#